data_84b85bc25a9b1b6a27b1a5dd20fabcf2
#
_entry.id   84b85bc25a9b1b6a27b1a5dd20fabcf2
#
_cell.length_a   1.000
_cell.length_b   1.000
_cell.length_c   1.000
_cell.angle_alpha   90.00
_cell.angle_beta   90.00
_cell.angle_gamma   90.00
#
_symmetry.space_group_name_H-M   'P 1'
#
loop_
_entity.id
_entity.type
_entity.pdbx_description
1 polymer ?
#
loop_
_entity_poly.entity_id
_entity_poly.type
_entity_poly.pdbx_seq_one_letter_code
_entity_poly.pdbx_strand_id
1 'polypeptide(L)'
;MKRFLLLPALLFCANLYAQPFDNLSSQIANGEFGNIKAMVISHHGEVIYEDYFRGSQRNDLHQVHSVTKSVGSALIGIANRQGKIELDDNLTRFFGTLYPMNSGEFSDKQAITVEHVLQQRSGIEWDEWSVPYTHPANPMGAAMSSSDWYRYVLTTPMDAQPGEKFTYNTAGSTLMSRMIRSTTGMGPRQFAMTELFGPLGISNIHWEGFSPQGMGNGMTNFPNPDGDEPLGFMLWLRPLDMLKFGELYLNDGVHEGRRIIEKEWIEASWQAYSNHENTDLFTRPGSGYGYQWWTTILEDTRDRSFPTYYADGWAHQFILIVPQLDLVVVSVAEDYEYSGPGIGTILRTIVLPGLSPALDKRFNGAWYNPQTSGQGLTLEVSEDGSRLIGFWYTYD
;
A
#
# COMPACT_ATOMS: atom_id res chain seq x y z
N MET A 1 59.72 -12.94 -15.04
CA MET A 1 58.47 -13.41 -14.40
C MET A 1 58.15 -12.45 -13.23
N LYS A 2 57.34 -11.42 -13.46
CA LYS A 2 56.84 -10.52 -12.42
C LYS A 2 55.46 -11.01 -11.99
N ARG A 3 55.32 -11.40 -10.74
CA ARG A 3 54.06 -11.82 -10.13
C ARG A 3 53.19 -10.60 -9.89
N PHE A 4 52.02 -10.53 -10.52
CA PHE A 4 50.94 -9.59 -10.18
C PHE A 4 50.30 -10.06 -8.88
N LEU A 5 50.38 -9.28 -7.85
CA LEU A 5 49.52 -9.39 -6.68
C LEU A 5 48.21 -8.65 -7.00
N LEU A 6 47.14 -9.41 -7.24
CA LEU A 6 45.80 -8.88 -7.18
C LEU A 6 45.45 -8.65 -5.70
N LEU A 7 45.47 -7.40 -5.26
CA LEU A 7 44.78 -7.04 -4.03
C LEU A 7 43.26 -7.11 -4.31
N PRO A 8 42.47 -7.80 -3.46
CA PRO A 8 41.05 -7.72 -3.54
C PRO A 8 40.63 -6.29 -3.18
N ALA A 9 39.95 -5.60 -4.08
CA ALA A 9 39.21 -4.40 -3.73
C ALA A 9 38.12 -4.81 -2.73
N LEU A 10 38.35 -4.57 -1.45
CA LEU A 10 37.33 -4.58 -0.43
C LEU A 10 36.37 -3.40 -0.79
N LEU A 11 35.24 -3.77 -1.36
CA LEU A 11 34.09 -2.87 -1.46
C LEU A 11 33.67 -2.55 -0.01
N PHE A 12 34.09 -1.40 0.48
CA PHE A 12 33.41 -0.73 1.57
C PHE A 12 32.07 -0.23 1.05
N CYS A 13 31.05 -1.09 1.06
CA CYS A 13 29.66 -0.65 1.11
C CYS A 13 29.39 -0.10 2.52
N ALA A 14 30.07 0.96 2.92
CA ALA A 14 29.78 1.65 4.15
C ALA A 14 28.66 2.66 3.88
N ASN A 15 27.46 2.33 4.36
CA ASN A 15 26.39 3.27 4.76
C ASN A 15 26.34 4.63 4.04
N LEU A 16 26.11 4.62 2.74
CA LEU A 16 25.75 5.84 1.98
C LEU A 16 24.36 6.39 2.39
N TYR A 17 23.61 5.63 3.19
CA TYR A 17 22.26 5.99 3.61
C TYR A 17 22.16 6.62 5.01
N ALA A 18 23.25 6.70 5.78
CA ALA A 18 23.19 7.25 7.13
C ALA A 18 22.84 8.75 7.15
N GLN A 19 23.29 9.53 6.18
CA GLN A 19 23.12 10.99 6.17
C GLN A 19 21.69 11.50 5.89
N PRO A 20 20.89 10.89 4.98
CA PRO A 20 19.54 11.42 4.70
C PRO A 20 18.56 11.22 5.86
N PHE A 21 18.81 10.26 6.75
CA PHE A 21 17.90 9.90 7.83
C PHE A 21 18.38 10.36 9.23
N ASP A 22 19.56 10.97 9.35
CA ASP A 22 20.16 11.35 10.64
C ASP A 22 19.24 12.23 11.51
N ASN A 23 18.42 13.07 10.89
CA ASN A 23 17.48 13.95 11.58
C ASN A 23 16.03 13.45 11.55
N LEU A 24 15.71 12.45 10.74
CA LEU A 24 14.32 12.01 10.53
C LEU A 24 13.69 11.53 11.83
N SER A 25 14.38 10.71 12.60
CA SER A 25 13.89 10.20 13.89
C SER A 25 13.60 11.33 14.87
N SER A 26 14.48 12.34 14.96
CA SER A 26 14.26 13.48 15.85
C SER A 26 13.12 14.37 15.38
N GLN A 27 12.96 14.60 14.08
CA GLN A 27 11.86 15.37 13.53
C GLN A 27 10.51 14.69 13.76
N ILE A 28 10.44 13.35 13.54
CA ILE A 28 9.22 12.58 13.85
C ILE A 28 8.93 12.61 15.36
N ALA A 29 9.94 12.39 16.20
CA ALA A 29 9.77 12.42 17.65
C ALA A 29 9.27 13.77 18.15
N ASN A 30 9.71 14.87 17.54
CA ASN A 30 9.27 16.23 17.83
C ASN A 30 7.88 16.57 17.29
N GLY A 31 7.27 15.70 16.47
CA GLY A 31 5.91 15.90 15.92
C GLY A 31 5.85 16.78 14.68
N GLU A 32 6.97 17.00 13.99
CA GLU A 32 7.01 17.81 12.76
C GLU A 32 6.15 17.21 11.62
N PHE A 33 5.91 15.89 11.67
CA PHE A 33 5.16 15.13 10.69
C PHE A 33 3.93 14.42 11.29
N GLY A 34 3.37 14.96 12.37
CA GLY A 34 2.21 14.41 13.05
C GLY A 34 2.55 13.33 14.08
N ASN A 35 1.57 12.49 14.38
CA ASN A 35 1.66 11.46 15.42
C ASN A 35 2.07 10.09 14.87
N ILE A 36 3.17 10.06 14.11
CA ILE A 36 3.74 8.80 13.60
C ILE A 36 4.19 7.93 14.78
N LYS A 37 3.79 6.66 14.75
CA LYS A 37 4.08 5.63 15.76
C LYS A 37 5.23 4.72 15.32
N ALA A 38 5.35 4.47 14.03
CA ALA A 38 6.46 3.73 13.45
C ALA A 38 6.64 4.10 11.98
N MET A 39 7.88 4.01 11.52
CA MET A 39 8.23 4.14 10.11
C MET A 39 9.29 3.13 9.74
N VAL A 40 9.09 2.44 8.62
CA VAL A 40 10.03 1.45 8.09
C VAL A 40 10.23 1.72 6.60
N ILE A 41 11.48 1.72 6.15
CA ILE A 41 11.85 1.94 4.75
C ILE A 41 12.74 0.77 4.29
N SER A 42 12.31 0.10 3.24
CA SER A 42 13.11 -0.91 2.53
C SER A 42 13.49 -0.38 1.15
N HIS A 43 14.75 -0.59 0.77
CA HIS A 43 15.30 -0.21 -0.51
C HIS A 43 16.19 -1.34 -1.03
N HIS A 44 15.93 -1.83 -2.25
CA HIS A 44 16.59 -3.01 -2.80
C HIS A 44 16.49 -4.25 -1.90
N GLY A 45 15.34 -4.42 -1.23
CA GLY A 45 15.09 -5.56 -0.33
C GLY A 45 15.82 -5.47 1.01
N GLU A 46 16.51 -4.36 1.32
CA GLU A 46 17.17 -4.12 2.60
C GLU A 46 16.43 -3.04 3.39
N VAL A 47 16.21 -3.28 4.69
CA VAL A 47 15.66 -2.27 5.59
C VAL A 47 16.75 -1.24 5.89
N ILE A 48 16.59 -0.04 5.33
CA ILE A 48 17.54 1.08 5.47
C ILE A 48 17.14 2.08 6.55
N TYR A 49 15.89 2.02 7.02
CA TYR A 49 15.39 2.80 8.15
C TYR A 49 14.30 2.02 8.86
N GLU A 50 14.38 1.95 10.19
CA GLU A 50 13.38 1.34 11.06
C GLU A 50 13.38 2.08 12.40
N ASP A 51 12.29 2.76 12.76
CA ASP A 51 12.19 3.43 14.04
C ASP A 51 10.73 3.45 14.55
N TYR A 52 10.60 3.54 15.89
CA TYR A 52 9.35 3.44 16.64
C TYR A 52 9.26 4.60 17.64
N PHE A 53 8.10 5.24 17.70
CA PHE A 53 7.92 6.49 18.44
C PHE A 53 6.76 6.39 19.41
N ARG A 54 6.74 7.30 20.40
CA ARG A 54 5.61 7.49 21.33
C ARG A 54 5.22 6.19 22.05
N GLY A 55 6.23 5.42 22.47
CA GLY A 55 6.04 4.16 23.18
C GLY A 55 5.71 2.95 22.32
N SER A 56 5.53 3.12 21.02
CA SER A 56 5.38 2.00 20.10
C SER A 56 6.65 1.17 19.99
N GLN A 57 6.50 -0.13 19.78
CA GLN A 57 7.59 -1.08 19.70
C GLN A 57 7.48 -1.94 18.43
N ARG A 58 8.58 -2.60 18.06
CA ARG A 58 8.73 -3.41 16.85
C ARG A 58 7.65 -4.48 16.64
N ASN A 59 7.17 -5.05 17.74
CA ASN A 59 6.20 -6.16 17.69
C ASN A 59 4.77 -5.73 17.97
N ASP A 60 4.53 -4.43 18.14
CA ASP A 60 3.18 -3.93 18.37
C ASP A 60 2.34 -4.04 17.10
N LEU A 61 1.11 -4.47 17.31
CA LEU A 61 0.10 -4.49 16.27
C LEU A 61 -0.59 -3.13 16.20
N HIS A 62 -0.72 -2.60 15.01
CA HIS A 62 -1.44 -1.36 14.74
C HIS A 62 -2.65 -1.65 13.87
N GLN A 63 -3.77 -0.99 14.15
CA GLN A 63 -4.93 -1.08 13.28
C GLN A 63 -4.61 -0.37 11.96
N VAL A 64 -4.59 -1.12 10.87
CA VAL A 64 -4.18 -0.58 9.57
C VAL A 64 -5.33 0.04 8.78
N HIS A 65 -6.53 0.09 9.39
CA HIS A 65 -7.72 0.69 8.78
C HIS A 65 -7.93 0.23 7.33
N SER A 66 -8.06 1.17 6.38
CA SER A 66 -8.36 0.88 4.98
C SER A 66 -7.22 0.22 4.19
N VAL A 67 -5.99 0.12 4.73
CA VAL A 67 -4.97 -0.78 4.16
C VAL A 67 -5.50 -2.22 4.06
N THR A 68 -6.45 -2.60 4.92
CA THR A 68 -7.18 -3.88 4.83
C THR A 68 -7.79 -4.14 3.45
N LYS A 69 -8.21 -3.10 2.73
CA LYS A 69 -8.78 -3.21 1.39
C LYS A 69 -7.79 -3.78 0.39
N SER A 70 -6.54 -3.34 0.44
CA SER A 70 -5.47 -3.86 -0.43
C SER A 70 -5.15 -5.32 -0.12
N VAL A 71 -5.22 -5.71 1.16
CA VAL A 71 -5.17 -7.13 1.56
C VAL A 71 -6.38 -7.88 1.00
N GLY A 72 -7.58 -7.33 1.09
CA GLY A 72 -8.80 -7.88 0.49
C GLY A 72 -8.66 -8.13 -1.01
N SER A 73 -8.13 -7.15 -1.74
CA SER A 73 -7.80 -7.29 -3.17
C SER A 73 -6.84 -8.45 -3.43
N ALA A 74 -5.77 -8.55 -2.65
CA ALA A 74 -4.82 -9.66 -2.77
C ALA A 74 -5.51 -11.03 -2.59
N LEU A 75 -6.43 -11.15 -1.62
CA LEU A 75 -7.18 -12.38 -1.38
C LEU A 75 -8.11 -12.73 -2.55
N ILE A 76 -8.80 -11.74 -3.12
CA ILE A 76 -9.60 -11.93 -4.34
C ILE A 76 -8.69 -12.38 -5.51
N GLY A 77 -7.53 -11.76 -5.68
CA GLY A 77 -6.55 -12.16 -6.70
C GLY A 77 -6.04 -13.59 -6.54
N ILE A 78 -5.80 -14.02 -5.32
CA ILE A 78 -5.42 -15.41 -5.02
C ILE A 78 -6.58 -16.37 -5.33
N ALA A 79 -7.82 -16.02 -4.97
CA ALA A 79 -8.99 -16.82 -5.28
C ALA A 79 -9.28 -16.87 -6.80
N ASN A 80 -9.03 -15.77 -7.52
CA ASN A 80 -9.11 -15.71 -8.99
C ASN A 80 -8.07 -16.64 -9.62
N ARG A 81 -6.81 -16.58 -9.22
CA ARG A 81 -5.76 -17.52 -9.66
C ARG A 81 -6.14 -18.99 -9.44
N GLN A 82 -6.87 -19.27 -8.35
CA GLN A 82 -7.37 -20.62 -8.05
C GLN A 82 -8.62 -21.01 -8.87
N GLY A 83 -9.10 -20.14 -9.76
CA GLY A 83 -10.32 -20.37 -10.56
C GLY A 83 -11.61 -20.39 -9.73
N LYS A 84 -11.59 -19.75 -8.55
CA LYS A 84 -12.75 -19.71 -7.64
C LYS A 84 -13.62 -18.49 -7.81
N ILE A 85 -13.03 -17.40 -8.28
CA ILE A 85 -13.69 -16.10 -8.51
C ILE A 85 -13.24 -15.58 -9.87
N GLU A 86 -14.20 -15.13 -10.70
CA GLU A 86 -13.92 -14.39 -11.93
C GLU A 86 -14.28 -12.92 -11.74
N LEU A 87 -13.61 -12.02 -12.48
CA LEU A 87 -13.83 -10.58 -12.36
C LEU A 87 -15.25 -10.13 -12.78
N ASP A 88 -15.84 -10.83 -13.73
CA ASP A 88 -17.20 -10.62 -14.24
C ASP A 88 -18.29 -11.35 -13.45
N ASP A 89 -17.92 -12.13 -12.45
CA ASP A 89 -18.91 -12.71 -11.53
C ASP A 89 -19.73 -11.61 -10.86
N ASN A 90 -21.05 -11.72 -10.94
CA ASN A 90 -21.94 -10.75 -10.32
C ASN A 90 -22.28 -11.08 -8.86
N LEU A 91 -22.78 -10.10 -8.12
CA LEU A 91 -23.11 -10.26 -6.71
C LEU A 91 -24.14 -11.36 -6.43
N THR A 92 -25.02 -11.70 -7.39
CA THR A 92 -26.02 -12.77 -7.23
C THR A 92 -25.34 -14.12 -6.97
N ARG A 93 -24.17 -14.38 -7.60
CA ARG A 93 -23.39 -15.61 -7.38
C ARG A 93 -23.05 -15.81 -5.91
N PHE A 94 -22.70 -14.76 -5.20
CA PHE A 94 -22.19 -14.82 -3.83
C PHE A 94 -23.29 -14.65 -2.78
N PHE A 95 -24.27 -13.82 -3.07
CA PHE A 95 -25.30 -13.39 -2.10
C PHE A 95 -26.66 -14.04 -2.32
N GLY A 96 -26.89 -14.72 -3.46
CA GLY A 96 -28.20 -15.30 -3.80
C GLY A 96 -28.70 -16.39 -2.85
N THR A 97 -27.82 -16.98 -2.01
CA THR A 97 -28.22 -17.91 -0.94
C THR A 97 -28.63 -17.20 0.35
N LEU A 98 -28.30 -15.93 0.52
CA LEU A 98 -28.62 -15.12 1.70
C LEU A 98 -29.82 -14.20 1.46
N TYR A 99 -29.92 -13.64 0.24
CA TYR A 99 -30.92 -12.62 -0.11
C TYR A 99 -31.56 -12.92 -1.45
N PRO A 100 -32.81 -12.49 -1.66
CA PRO A 100 -33.52 -12.66 -2.94
C PRO A 100 -33.03 -11.66 -3.98
N MET A 101 -31.80 -11.84 -4.47
CA MET A 101 -31.08 -10.89 -5.36
C MET A 101 -31.84 -10.53 -6.66
N ASN A 102 -32.82 -11.36 -7.05
CA ASN A 102 -33.61 -11.16 -8.28
C ASN A 102 -34.89 -10.34 -8.07
N SER A 103 -35.14 -9.85 -6.86
CA SER A 103 -36.41 -9.19 -6.53
C SER A 103 -36.27 -8.13 -5.43
N GLY A 104 -37.28 -7.23 -5.36
CA GLY A 104 -37.36 -6.21 -4.32
C GLY A 104 -36.16 -5.26 -4.29
N GLU A 105 -35.74 -4.91 -3.11
CA GLU A 105 -34.66 -3.94 -2.82
C GLU A 105 -33.25 -4.36 -3.28
N PHE A 106 -33.08 -5.62 -3.71
CA PHE A 106 -31.79 -6.15 -4.16
C PHE A 106 -31.66 -6.21 -5.69
N SER A 107 -32.76 -6.02 -6.43
CA SER A 107 -32.81 -6.33 -7.87
C SER A 107 -31.94 -5.42 -8.74
N ASP A 108 -31.61 -4.22 -8.29
CA ASP A 108 -30.76 -3.25 -8.96
C ASP A 108 -29.26 -3.52 -8.77
N LYS A 109 -28.89 -4.49 -7.93
CA LYS A 109 -27.49 -4.86 -7.62
C LYS A 109 -26.96 -6.00 -8.50
N GLN A 110 -27.81 -6.61 -9.35
CA GLN A 110 -27.44 -7.79 -10.15
C GLN A 110 -26.32 -7.52 -11.17
N ALA A 111 -26.22 -6.28 -11.66
CA ALA A 111 -25.19 -5.88 -12.63
C ALA A 111 -23.83 -5.57 -11.97
N ILE A 112 -23.76 -5.53 -10.65
CA ILE A 112 -22.49 -5.26 -9.95
C ILE A 112 -21.64 -6.52 -9.99
N THR A 113 -20.41 -6.39 -10.51
CA THR A 113 -19.43 -7.48 -10.59
C THR A 113 -18.36 -7.36 -9.51
N VAL A 114 -17.54 -8.41 -9.36
CA VAL A 114 -16.34 -8.39 -8.52
C VAL A 114 -15.43 -7.23 -8.91
N GLU A 115 -15.22 -7.02 -10.22
CA GLU A 115 -14.38 -5.93 -10.73
C GLU A 115 -14.91 -4.56 -10.31
N HIS A 116 -16.22 -4.33 -10.38
CA HIS A 116 -16.82 -3.07 -9.94
C HIS A 116 -16.59 -2.80 -8.45
N VAL A 117 -16.61 -3.84 -7.60
CA VAL A 117 -16.31 -3.71 -6.17
C VAL A 117 -14.83 -3.39 -5.96
N LEU A 118 -13.92 -4.08 -6.66
CA LEU A 118 -12.47 -3.84 -6.58
C LEU A 118 -12.11 -2.42 -7.00
N GLN A 119 -12.73 -1.89 -8.05
CA GLN A 119 -12.49 -0.55 -8.58
C GLN A 119 -13.20 0.56 -7.79
N GLN A 120 -14.01 0.23 -6.77
CA GLN A 120 -14.89 1.21 -6.08
C GLN A 120 -15.85 1.91 -7.05
N ARG A 121 -16.37 1.15 -8.03
CA ARG A 121 -17.27 1.64 -9.08
C ARG A 121 -18.58 0.84 -9.13
N SER A 122 -19.07 0.44 -7.95
CA SER A 122 -20.32 -0.35 -7.84
C SER A 122 -21.57 0.42 -8.27
N GLY A 123 -21.56 1.76 -8.25
CA GLY A 123 -22.70 2.60 -8.49
C GLY A 123 -23.65 2.74 -7.30
N ILE A 124 -23.35 2.14 -6.15
CA ILE A 124 -24.11 2.30 -4.91
C ILE A 124 -23.89 3.71 -4.38
N GLU A 125 -24.98 4.40 -4.00
CA GLU A 125 -24.94 5.73 -3.38
C GLU A 125 -24.15 5.69 -2.06
N TRP A 126 -23.08 6.50 -1.99
CA TRP A 126 -22.24 6.55 -0.82
C TRP A 126 -21.45 7.84 -0.74
N ASP A 127 -21.36 8.42 0.43
CA ASP A 127 -20.51 9.58 0.69
C ASP A 127 -19.94 9.49 2.11
N GLU A 128 -18.74 8.95 2.25
CA GLU A 128 -18.08 8.85 3.55
C GLU A 128 -17.04 9.96 3.79
N TRP A 129 -16.90 10.94 2.86
CA TRP A 129 -15.88 11.98 2.98
C TRP A 129 -16.41 13.39 3.25
N SER A 130 -17.65 13.70 2.86
CA SER A 130 -18.22 15.04 3.07
C SER A 130 -18.37 15.42 4.54
N VAL A 131 -18.41 14.43 5.43
CA VAL A 131 -18.44 14.64 6.89
C VAL A 131 -17.55 13.62 7.59
N PRO A 132 -16.95 13.98 8.76
CA PRO A 132 -16.10 13.09 9.53
C PRO A 132 -16.78 11.75 9.86
N TYR A 133 -16.02 10.67 10.01
CA TYR A 133 -16.54 9.36 10.42
C TYR A 133 -17.31 9.37 11.74
N THR A 134 -17.03 10.31 12.64
CA THR A 134 -17.74 10.52 13.90
C THR A 134 -19.07 11.25 13.75
N HIS A 135 -19.36 11.81 12.57
CA HIS A 135 -20.58 12.57 12.32
C HIS A 135 -21.77 11.65 12.09
N PRO A 136 -22.95 11.88 12.68
CA PRO A 136 -24.14 11.01 12.55
C PRO A 136 -24.64 10.83 11.11
N ALA A 137 -24.37 11.77 10.22
CA ALA A 137 -24.75 11.68 8.81
C ALA A 137 -23.75 10.88 7.95
N ASN A 138 -22.61 10.46 8.51
CA ASN A 138 -21.69 9.61 7.78
C ASN A 138 -22.28 8.19 7.64
N PRO A 139 -22.40 7.65 6.41
CA PRO A 139 -23.05 6.36 6.18
C PRO A 139 -22.30 5.19 6.84
N MET A 140 -20.99 5.33 7.10
CA MET A 140 -20.25 4.31 7.84
C MET A 140 -20.77 4.11 9.26
N GLY A 141 -21.19 5.18 9.95
CA GLY A 141 -21.79 5.07 11.28
C GLY A 141 -23.07 4.24 11.29
N ALA A 142 -23.93 4.45 10.29
CA ALA A 142 -25.16 3.68 10.10
C ALA A 142 -24.85 2.22 9.69
N ALA A 143 -23.92 2.00 8.78
CA ALA A 143 -23.47 0.67 8.40
C ALA A 143 -22.95 -0.12 9.59
N MET A 144 -22.04 0.48 10.38
CA MET A 144 -21.45 -0.12 11.58
C MET A 144 -22.49 -0.49 12.66
N SER A 145 -23.58 0.29 12.75
CA SER A 145 -24.66 0.10 13.71
C SER A 145 -25.71 -0.91 13.22
N SER A 146 -25.67 -1.33 11.96
CA SER A 146 -26.61 -2.30 11.42
C SER A 146 -26.30 -3.70 11.95
N SER A 147 -27.34 -4.54 12.04
CA SER A 147 -27.22 -5.95 12.42
C SER A 147 -26.75 -6.86 11.30
N ASP A 148 -26.70 -6.34 10.06
CA ASP A 148 -26.28 -7.07 8.86
C ASP A 148 -25.66 -6.08 7.86
N TRP A 149 -24.34 -6.05 7.84
CA TRP A 149 -23.56 -5.14 6.98
C TRP A 149 -23.74 -5.41 5.49
N TYR A 150 -23.86 -6.68 5.11
CA TYR A 150 -24.08 -7.01 3.69
C TYR A 150 -25.44 -6.52 3.22
N ARG A 151 -26.48 -6.80 4.03
CA ARG A 151 -27.82 -6.31 3.72
C ARG A 151 -27.87 -4.79 3.63
N TYR A 152 -27.24 -4.09 4.60
CA TYR A 152 -27.20 -2.63 4.60
C TYR A 152 -26.65 -2.08 3.28
N VAL A 153 -25.50 -2.57 2.82
CA VAL A 153 -24.88 -2.15 1.56
C VAL A 153 -25.75 -2.50 0.37
N LEU A 154 -26.27 -3.73 0.31
CA LEU A 154 -27.06 -4.23 -0.82
C LEU A 154 -28.45 -3.62 -0.92
N THR A 155 -28.96 -2.95 0.14
CA THR A 155 -30.23 -2.22 0.11
C THR A 155 -30.05 -0.70 0.01
N THR A 156 -28.83 -0.20 0.06
CA THR A 156 -28.54 1.21 -0.23
C THR A 156 -28.84 1.51 -1.69
N PRO A 157 -29.51 2.63 -2.02
CA PRO A 157 -29.86 2.98 -3.40
C PRO A 157 -28.67 3.02 -4.35
N MET A 158 -28.95 2.97 -5.66
CA MET A 158 -27.96 3.23 -6.70
C MET A 158 -28.04 4.72 -7.10
N ASP A 159 -26.87 5.36 -7.32
CA ASP A 159 -26.79 6.72 -7.88
C ASP A 159 -26.12 6.75 -9.28
N ALA A 160 -25.57 5.62 -9.71
CA ALA A 160 -24.96 5.45 -11.03
C ALA A 160 -25.09 3.99 -11.51
N GLN A 161 -24.85 3.75 -12.81
CA GLN A 161 -24.69 2.37 -13.28
C GLN A 161 -23.34 1.80 -12.80
N PRO A 162 -23.25 0.49 -12.52
CA PRO A 162 -21.97 -0.15 -12.21
C PRO A 162 -20.94 0.16 -13.32
N GLY A 163 -19.75 0.54 -12.89
CA GLY A 163 -18.66 0.92 -13.79
C GLY A 163 -18.62 2.40 -14.23
N GLU A 164 -19.65 3.20 -13.96
CA GLU A 164 -19.69 4.60 -14.43
C GLU A 164 -18.96 5.58 -13.52
N LYS A 165 -19.17 5.44 -12.19
CA LYS A 165 -18.70 6.43 -11.21
C LYS A 165 -17.82 5.77 -10.15
N PHE A 166 -16.70 6.39 -9.85
CA PHE A 166 -15.94 6.06 -8.65
C PHE A 166 -16.65 6.63 -7.41
N THR A 167 -16.80 5.79 -6.42
CA THR A 167 -17.36 6.17 -5.12
C THR A 167 -16.65 5.35 -4.05
N TYR A 168 -15.75 5.99 -3.27
CA TYR A 168 -15.06 5.29 -2.21
C TYR A 168 -16.07 4.81 -1.16
N ASN A 169 -16.21 3.51 -1.03
CA ASN A 169 -17.23 2.86 -0.21
C ASN A 169 -16.60 1.76 0.64
N THR A 170 -16.27 2.09 1.89
CA THR A 170 -15.66 1.15 2.83
C THR A 170 -16.59 0.00 3.16
N ALA A 171 -17.88 0.26 3.35
CA ALA A 171 -18.86 -0.79 3.61
C ALA A 171 -19.04 -1.71 2.37
N GLY A 172 -19.00 -1.14 1.16
CA GLY A 172 -19.01 -1.89 -0.09
C GLY A 172 -17.84 -2.86 -0.21
N SER A 173 -16.65 -2.48 0.26
CA SER A 173 -15.48 -3.37 0.27
C SER A 173 -15.66 -4.58 1.18
N THR A 174 -16.57 -4.54 2.18
CA THR A 174 -16.85 -5.71 3.03
C THR A 174 -17.51 -6.85 2.26
N LEU A 175 -18.13 -6.57 1.12
CA LEU A 175 -18.74 -7.60 0.26
C LEU A 175 -17.72 -8.64 -0.21
N MET A 176 -16.43 -8.26 -0.32
CA MET A 176 -15.34 -9.19 -0.66
C MET A 176 -15.22 -10.34 0.35
N SER A 177 -15.59 -10.12 1.61
CA SER A 177 -15.58 -11.17 2.65
C SER A 177 -16.48 -12.34 2.29
N ARG A 178 -17.70 -12.04 1.85
CA ARG A 178 -18.65 -13.07 1.40
C ARG A 178 -18.20 -13.73 0.10
N MET A 179 -17.56 -13.00 -0.81
CA MET A 179 -17.00 -13.58 -2.04
C MET A 179 -15.97 -14.66 -1.69
N ILE A 180 -15.05 -14.38 -0.76
CA ILE A 180 -14.09 -15.37 -0.26
C ILE A 180 -14.80 -16.53 0.42
N ARG A 181 -15.68 -16.27 1.39
CA ARG A 181 -16.40 -17.32 2.14
C ARG A 181 -17.14 -18.27 1.23
N SER A 182 -17.95 -17.73 0.32
CA SER A 182 -18.86 -18.54 -0.51
C SER A 182 -18.13 -19.41 -1.52
N THR A 183 -16.94 -19.01 -1.95
CA THR A 183 -16.18 -19.71 -3.00
C THR A 183 -15.07 -20.59 -2.47
N THR A 184 -14.53 -20.28 -1.29
CA THR A 184 -13.42 -21.04 -0.70
C THR A 184 -13.86 -21.95 0.44
N GLY A 185 -15.02 -21.68 1.06
CA GLY A 185 -15.48 -22.31 2.30
C GLY A 185 -14.76 -21.79 3.55
N MET A 186 -13.79 -20.87 3.42
CA MET A 186 -13.01 -20.30 4.51
C MET A 186 -13.45 -18.86 4.76
N GLY A 187 -13.43 -18.40 6.02
CA GLY A 187 -13.53 -16.99 6.34
C GLY A 187 -12.29 -16.20 5.88
N PRO A 188 -12.39 -14.86 5.75
CA PRO A 188 -11.30 -14.01 5.27
C PRO A 188 -9.99 -14.21 6.03
N ARG A 189 -10.02 -14.22 7.36
CA ARG A 189 -8.84 -14.45 8.20
C ARG A 189 -8.20 -15.82 7.95
N GLN A 190 -9.01 -16.87 7.88
CA GLN A 190 -8.51 -18.22 7.66
C GLN A 190 -7.85 -18.30 6.27
N PHE A 191 -8.52 -17.78 5.25
CA PHE A 191 -7.98 -17.77 3.89
C PHE A 191 -6.71 -16.93 3.79
N ALA A 192 -6.68 -15.75 4.41
CA ALA A 192 -5.50 -14.88 4.47
C ALA A 192 -4.31 -15.58 5.15
N MET A 193 -4.53 -16.25 6.28
CA MET A 193 -3.47 -16.99 6.97
C MET A 193 -2.93 -18.16 6.13
N THR A 194 -3.80 -18.85 5.40
CA THR A 194 -3.42 -20.02 4.60
C THR A 194 -2.68 -19.63 3.33
N GLU A 195 -3.18 -18.62 2.62
CA GLU A 195 -2.79 -18.35 1.22
C GLU A 195 -1.89 -17.12 1.04
N LEU A 196 -1.89 -16.20 2.02
CA LEU A 196 -1.14 -14.94 1.94
C LEU A 196 -0.16 -14.79 3.11
N PHE A 197 -0.66 -14.65 4.33
CA PHE A 197 0.17 -14.29 5.48
C PHE A 197 1.12 -15.41 5.92
N GLY A 198 0.65 -16.65 5.98
CA GLY A 198 1.50 -17.81 6.29
C GLY A 198 2.68 -17.93 5.32
N PRO A 199 2.45 -17.95 4.00
CA PRO A 199 3.51 -17.91 3.01
C PRO A 199 4.50 -16.74 3.12
N LEU A 200 4.07 -15.58 3.63
CA LEU A 200 4.94 -14.42 3.93
C LEU A 200 5.64 -14.51 5.28
N GLY A 201 5.46 -15.60 6.04
CA GLY A 201 5.98 -15.72 7.40
C GLY A 201 5.34 -14.72 8.38
N ILE A 202 4.11 -14.30 8.13
CA ILE A 202 3.32 -13.45 9.02
C ILE A 202 2.41 -14.35 9.83
N SER A 203 2.62 -14.42 11.14
CA SER A 203 1.90 -15.34 12.04
C SER A 203 1.03 -14.63 13.09
N ASN A 204 1.29 -13.35 13.34
CA ASN A 204 0.59 -12.58 14.36
C ASN A 204 -0.22 -11.47 13.69
N ILE A 205 -1.53 -11.69 13.55
CA ILE A 205 -2.48 -10.71 13.05
C ILE A 205 -3.71 -10.69 13.94
N HIS A 206 -4.36 -9.54 14.05
CA HIS A 206 -5.69 -9.44 14.62
C HIS A 206 -6.68 -8.85 13.61
N TRP A 207 -7.95 -9.20 13.78
CA TRP A 207 -9.06 -8.62 13.04
C TRP A 207 -10.14 -8.30 14.06
N GLU A 208 -10.13 -7.07 14.54
CA GLU A 208 -10.96 -6.64 15.66
C GLU A 208 -11.44 -5.21 15.46
N GLY A 209 -12.70 -4.96 15.81
CA GLY A 209 -13.26 -3.62 15.83
C GLY A 209 -12.72 -2.76 16.98
N PHE A 210 -13.02 -1.48 16.93
CA PHE A 210 -12.72 -0.56 18.03
C PHE A 210 -13.52 -0.96 19.30
N SER A 211 -12.86 -0.92 20.45
CA SER A 211 -13.55 -0.79 21.71
C SER A 211 -13.69 0.69 22.09
N PRO A 212 -14.76 1.09 22.79
CA PRO A 212 -14.91 2.46 23.29
C PRO A 212 -13.79 2.94 24.22
N GLN A 213 -12.98 2.00 24.73
CA GLN A 213 -11.88 2.24 25.66
C GLN A 213 -10.50 2.21 24.98
N GLY A 214 -10.44 2.17 23.65
CA GLY A 214 -9.19 2.03 22.91
C GLY A 214 -8.89 0.57 22.56
N MET A 215 -7.67 0.14 22.55
CA MET A 215 -7.27 -1.16 22.00
C MET A 215 -7.70 -2.36 22.82
N GLY A 216 -8.18 -3.44 22.17
CA GLY A 216 -8.04 -4.79 22.67
C GLY A 216 -9.25 -5.52 23.22
N ASN A 217 -10.46 -4.93 23.23
CA ASN A 217 -11.71 -5.67 23.51
C ASN A 217 -12.74 -5.43 22.41
N GLY A 218 -12.24 -5.47 21.17
CA GLY A 218 -13.04 -5.15 20.01
C GLY A 218 -14.01 -6.24 19.61
N MET A 219 -14.84 -5.91 18.66
CA MET A 219 -15.78 -6.80 18.03
C MET A 219 -15.05 -7.92 17.29
N THR A 220 -15.29 -9.16 17.67
CA THR A 220 -14.70 -10.36 17.03
C THR A 220 -15.74 -11.21 16.31
N ASN A 221 -17.04 -10.90 16.53
CA ASN A 221 -18.14 -11.47 15.77
C ASN A 221 -18.84 -10.34 15.03
N PHE A 222 -18.61 -10.28 13.73
CA PHE A 222 -19.02 -9.15 12.91
C PHE A 222 -20.48 -9.25 12.47
N PRO A 223 -21.22 -8.14 12.39
CA PRO A 223 -22.64 -8.13 12.05
C PRO A 223 -22.86 -8.42 10.57
N ASN A 224 -22.65 -9.63 10.16
CA ASN A 224 -23.03 -10.19 8.86
C ASN A 224 -23.43 -11.65 9.03
N PRO A 225 -24.19 -12.26 8.10
CA PRO A 225 -24.70 -13.62 8.23
C PRO A 225 -23.64 -14.70 8.47
N ASP A 226 -22.42 -14.45 8.05
CA ASP A 226 -21.30 -15.39 8.19
C ASP A 226 -20.47 -15.16 9.47
N GLY A 227 -20.62 -13.99 10.12
CA GLY A 227 -19.78 -13.56 11.25
C GLY A 227 -18.33 -13.26 10.85
N ASP A 228 -18.07 -13.07 9.54
CA ASP A 228 -16.74 -12.96 8.97
C ASP A 228 -16.12 -11.58 9.15
N GLU A 229 -14.79 -11.57 9.18
CA GLU A 229 -13.97 -10.36 9.21
C GLU A 229 -14.20 -9.50 7.96
N PRO A 230 -14.35 -8.17 8.12
CA PRO A 230 -14.54 -7.27 6.99
C PRO A 230 -13.24 -7.06 6.20
N LEU A 231 -13.26 -7.23 4.88
CA LEU A 231 -12.12 -6.93 4.01
C LEU A 231 -12.01 -5.44 3.62
N GLY A 232 -12.79 -4.58 4.25
CA GLY A 232 -12.70 -3.12 4.08
C GLY A 232 -11.90 -2.41 5.16
N PHE A 233 -11.73 -3.01 6.35
CA PHE A 233 -11.13 -2.37 7.54
C PHE A 233 -10.93 -3.38 8.69
N MET A 234 -10.44 -2.92 9.85
CA MET A 234 -10.27 -3.68 11.11
C MET A 234 -9.14 -4.70 11.16
N LEU A 235 -8.29 -4.81 10.18
CA LEU A 235 -7.06 -5.61 10.26
C LEU A 235 -6.02 -4.88 11.11
N TRP A 236 -5.25 -5.65 11.91
CA TRP A 236 -4.12 -5.19 12.69
C TRP A 236 -2.86 -5.92 12.26
N LEU A 237 -1.83 -5.18 11.94
CA LEU A 237 -0.54 -5.68 11.49
C LEU A 237 0.61 -4.99 12.23
N ARG A 238 1.76 -5.65 12.30
CA ARG A 238 3.01 -4.98 12.66
C ARG A 238 3.54 -4.18 11.46
N PRO A 239 4.29 -3.10 11.67
CA PRO A 239 4.91 -2.35 10.57
C PRO A 239 5.76 -3.22 9.63
N LEU A 240 6.52 -4.17 10.18
CA LEU A 240 7.33 -5.11 9.38
C LEU A 240 6.48 -6.13 8.60
N ASP A 241 5.27 -6.46 9.05
CA ASP A 241 4.36 -7.31 8.28
C ASP A 241 3.71 -6.53 7.13
N MET A 242 3.42 -5.24 7.35
CA MET A 242 3.02 -4.33 6.27
C MET A 242 4.13 -4.20 5.21
N LEU A 243 5.39 -4.11 5.65
CA LEU A 243 6.54 -4.08 4.74
C LEU A 243 6.61 -5.33 3.87
N LYS A 244 6.51 -6.52 4.45
CA LYS A 244 6.50 -7.79 3.69
C LYS A 244 5.38 -7.85 2.65
N PHE A 245 4.22 -7.31 2.98
CA PHE A 245 3.10 -7.23 2.03
C PHE A 245 3.39 -6.23 0.90
N GLY A 246 4.00 -5.09 1.20
CA GLY A 246 4.46 -4.14 0.19
C GLY A 246 5.55 -4.73 -0.72
N GLU A 247 6.54 -5.42 -0.15
CA GLU A 247 7.61 -6.10 -0.90
C GLU A 247 7.06 -7.24 -1.79
N LEU A 248 6.01 -7.94 -1.37
CA LEU A 248 5.34 -8.91 -2.23
C LEU A 248 4.82 -8.27 -3.53
N TYR A 249 4.20 -7.12 -3.42
CA TYR A 249 3.72 -6.38 -4.59
C TYR A 249 4.89 -5.82 -5.43
N LEU A 250 5.91 -5.27 -4.78
CA LEU A 250 7.12 -4.78 -5.45
C LEU A 250 7.82 -5.89 -6.26
N ASN A 251 7.81 -7.12 -5.74
CA ASN A 251 8.43 -8.30 -6.35
C ASN A 251 7.45 -9.09 -7.25
N ASP A 252 6.54 -8.42 -7.93
CA ASP A 252 5.60 -9.04 -8.88
C ASP A 252 4.84 -10.25 -8.29
N GLY A 253 4.55 -10.24 -6.98
CA GLY A 253 3.79 -11.29 -6.30
C GLY A 253 4.59 -12.55 -5.93
N VAL A 254 5.92 -12.48 -5.97
CA VAL A 254 6.81 -13.59 -5.61
C VAL A 254 7.48 -13.32 -4.26
N HIS A 255 7.45 -14.28 -3.36
CA HIS A 255 8.18 -14.27 -2.10
C HIS A 255 8.96 -15.56 -1.94
N GLU A 256 10.27 -15.47 -1.66
CA GLU A 256 11.19 -16.63 -1.52
C GLU A 256 11.06 -17.66 -2.65
N GLY A 257 10.91 -17.19 -3.89
CA GLY A 257 10.75 -18.02 -5.08
C GLY A 257 9.35 -18.64 -5.28
N ARG A 258 8.42 -18.41 -4.36
CA ARG A 258 7.03 -18.85 -4.46
C ARG A 258 6.14 -17.72 -4.97
N ARG A 259 5.38 -17.98 -6.04
CA ARG A 259 4.34 -17.04 -6.49
C ARG A 259 3.11 -17.13 -5.59
N ILE A 260 2.76 -16.01 -4.98
CA ILE A 260 1.59 -15.86 -4.10
C ILE A 260 0.47 -15.15 -4.85
N ILE A 261 0.78 -14.06 -5.55
CA ILE A 261 -0.15 -13.28 -6.38
C ILE A 261 0.37 -13.30 -7.82
N GLU A 262 -0.52 -13.34 -8.80
CA GLU A 262 -0.10 -13.23 -10.20
C GLU A 262 0.34 -11.81 -10.52
N LYS A 263 1.36 -11.69 -11.38
CA LYS A 263 1.88 -10.38 -11.80
C LYS A 263 0.81 -9.55 -12.48
N GLU A 264 0.00 -10.15 -13.30
CA GLU A 264 -1.11 -9.52 -14.02
C GLU A 264 -2.15 -8.93 -13.05
N TRP A 265 -2.34 -9.57 -11.87
CA TRP A 265 -3.20 -9.03 -10.82
C TRP A 265 -2.61 -7.77 -10.18
N ILE A 266 -1.30 -7.74 -9.97
CA ILE A 266 -0.59 -6.58 -9.43
C ILE A 266 -0.67 -5.42 -10.43
N GLU A 267 -0.40 -5.67 -11.70
CA GLU A 267 -0.50 -4.67 -12.76
C GLU A 267 -1.92 -4.11 -12.85
N ALA A 268 -2.95 -4.95 -12.80
CA ALA A 268 -4.34 -4.53 -12.76
C ALA A 268 -4.67 -3.75 -11.47
N SER A 269 -4.12 -4.16 -10.32
CA SER A 269 -4.29 -3.45 -9.05
C SER A 269 -3.73 -2.02 -9.08
N TRP A 270 -2.75 -1.78 -9.90
CA TRP A 270 -2.06 -0.50 -10.05
C TRP A 270 -2.51 0.34 -11.25
N GLN A 271 -3.44 -0.19 -12.05
CA GLN A 271 -4.04 0.56 -13.12
C GLN A 271 -5.05 1.58 -12.56
N ALA A 272 -4.98 2.83 -13.00
CA ALA A 272 -5.97 3.85 -12.65
C ALA A 272 -7.25 3.65 -13.48
N TYR A 273 -8.29 3.08 -12.88
CA TYR A 273 -9.62 2.95 -13.51
C TYR A 273 -10.48 4.19 -13.30
N SER A 274 -10.04 5.09 -12.45
CA SER A 274 -10.68 6.37 -12.18
C SER A 274 -9.63 7.42 -11.87
N ASN A 275 -9.87 8.66 -12.26
CA ASN A 275 -9.00 9.78 -11.94
C ASN A 275 -9.49 10.45 -10.66
N HIS A 276 -8.56 10.72 -9.74
CA HIS A 276 -8.82 11.44 -8.51
C HIS A 276 -8.02 12.72 -8.48
N GLU A 277 -8.70 13.83 -8.64
CA GLU A 277 -8.09 15.16 -8.52
C GLU A 277 -8.12 15.72 -7.09
N ASN A 278 -8.79 15.04 -6.13
CA ASN A 278 -9.15 15.62 -4.85
C ASN A 278 -8.89 14.74 -3.61
N THR A 279 -7.83 13.96 -3.56
CA THR A 279 -7.44 13.33 -2.29
C THR A 279 -6.26 14.06 -1.66
N ASP A 280 -6.36 14.37 -0.39
CA ASP A 280 -5.52 15.37 0.33
C ASP A 280 -4.02 15.08 0.39
N LEU A 281 -3.55 13.88 0.10
CA LEU A 281 -2.13 13.52 0.25
C LEU A 281 -1.31 13.64 -1.03
N PHE A 282 -1.89 13.33 -2.20
CA PHE A 282 -1.15 13.22 -3.45
C PHE A 282 -1.96 13.68 -4.66
N THR A 283 -2.69 14.79 -4.54
CA THR A 283 -3.53 15.35 -5.60
C THR A 283 -2.68 15.85 -6.76
N ARG A 284 -2.49 15.01 -7.76
CA ARG A 284 -1.77 15.39 -8.98
C ARG A 284 -2.43 14.78 -10.21
N PRO A 285 -2.26 15.39 -11.39
CA PRO A 285 -2.66 14.75 -12.63
C PRO A 285 -2.07 13.34 -12.72
N GLY A 286 -2.91 12.35 -13.00
CA GLY A 286 -2.51 10.94 -13.03
C GLY A 286 -2.72 10.16 -11.73
N SER A 287 -3.21 10.80 -10.66
CA SER A 287 -3.69 10.08 -9.48
C SER A 287 -4.99 9.35 -9.77
N GLY A 288 -5.14 8.13 -9.26
CA GLY A 288 -6.28 7.29 -9.51
C GLY A 288 -6.45 6.16 -8.52
N TYR A 289 -7.36 5.24 -8.84
CA TYR A 289 -7.67 4.08 -8.03
C TYR A 289 -7.77 2.81 -8.88
N GLY A 290 -7.08 1.78 -8.46
CA GLY A 290 -7.07 0.47 -9.09
C GLY A 290 -7.92 -0.57 -8.34
N TYR A 291 -7.43 -1.81 -8.21
CA TYR A 291 -8.11 -2.82 -7.40
C TYR A 291 -7.75 -2.66 -5.92
N GLN A 292 -8.46 -1.75 -5.24
CA GLN A 292 -8.27 -1.39 -3.83
C GLN A 292 -6.86 -0.84 -3.51
N TRP A 293 -6.21 -0.23 -4.51
CA TRP A 293 -4.94 0.49 -4.40
C TRP A 293 -5.08 1.89 -4.99
N TRP A 294 -4.46 2.84 -4.34
CA TRP A 294 -4.29 4.19 -4.85
C TRP A 294 -3.08 4.26 -5.78
N THR A 295 -3.16 5.10 -6.79
CA THR A 295 -2.05 5.37 -7.70
C THR A 295 -1.77 6.86 -7.76
N THR A 296 -0.50 7.25 -7.86
CA THR A 296 -0.11 8.66 -8.03
C THR A 296 1.27 8.76 -8.67
N ILE A 297 1.66 9.99 -9.00
CA ILE A 297 3.01 10.32 -9.39
C ILE A 297 3.62 11.19 -8.29
N LEU A 298 4.60 10.68 -7.57
CA LEU A 298 5.39 11.47 -6.64
C LEU A 298 6.48 12.24 -7.36
N GLU A 299 6.65 13.49 -6.99
CA GLU A 299 7.79 14.31 -7.42
C GLU A 299 8.67 14.64 -6.22
N ASP A 300 9.96 14.51 -6.38
CA ASP A 300 10.92 14.95 -5.37
C ASP A 300 11.27 16.43 -5.50
N THR A 301 12.17 16.92 -4.64
CA THR A 301 12.65 18.31 -4.66
C THR A 301 13.56 18.65 -5.85
N ARG A 302 13.84 17.69 -6.72
CA ARG A 302 14.64 17.82 -7.95
C ARG A 302 13.80 17.67 -9.21
N ASP A 303 12.48 17.79 -9.10
CA ASP A 303 11.50 17.64 -10.19
C ASP A 303 11.55 16.25 -10.88
N ARG A 304 12.02 15.20 -10.18
CA ARG A 304 11.96 13.83 -10.67
C ARG A 304 10.61 13.23 -10.31
N SER A 305 9.99 12.55 -11.27
CA SER A 305 8.66 11.97 -11.14
C SER A 305 8.74 10.45 -11.04
N PHE A 306 8.02 9.88 -10.08
CA PHE A 306 8.01 8.46 -9.79
C PHE A 306 6.57 7.94 -9.68
N PRO A 307 6.11 7.06 -10.61
CA PRO A 307 4.88 6.31 -10.42
C PRO A 307 4.91 5.60 -9.07
N THR A 308 3.89 5.84 -8.27
CA THR A 308 3.80 5.37 -6.89
C THR A 308 2.44 4.75 -6.65
N TYR A 309 2.43 3.61 -5.99
CA TYR A 309 1.24 2.86 -5.63
C TYR A 309 1.16 2.75 -4.12
N TYR A 310 -0.04 2.95 -3.56
CA TYR A 310 -0.11 2.95 -2.11
C TYR A 310 -1.44 2.43 -1.59
N ALA A 311 -1.34 1.73 -0.46
CA ALA A 311 -2.46 1.44 0.41
C ALA A 311 -2.53 2.54 1.46
N ASP A 312 -3.72 3.09 1.69
CA ASP A 312 -3.98 4.19 2.60
C ASP A 312 -5.05 3.80 3.62
N GLY A 313 -4.74 4.00 4.88
CA GLY A 313 -5.64 3.79 6.00
C GLY A 313 -5.83 5.06 6.82
N TRP A 314 -7.04 5.24 7.33
CA TRP A 314 -7.40 6.36 8.21
C TRP A 314 -6.36 6.56 9.31
N ALA A 315 -6.13 7.82 9.68
CA ALA A 315 -5.10 8.23 10.63
C ALA A 315 -3.66 7.96 10.15
N HIS A 316 -3.43 7.94 8.83
CA HIS A 316 -2.11 7.90 8.19
C HIS A 316 -1.38 6.55 8.32
N GLN A 317 -2.11 5.46 8.04
CA GLN A 317 -1.53 4.14 7.84
C GLN A 317 -1.15 3.96 6.38
N PHE A 318 0.13 3.74 6.05
CA PHE A 318 0.57 3.66 4.66
C PHE A 318 1.46 2.46 4.37
N ILE A 319 1.25 1.88 3.21
CA ILE A 319 2.23 1.09 2.48
C ILE A 319 2.40 1.79 1.12
N LEU A 320 3.57 2.39 0.88
CA LEU A 320 3.88 3.08 -0.38
C LEU A 320 4.95 2.29 -1.11
N ILE A 321 4.77 2.12 -2.41
CA ILE A 321 5.64 1.34 -3.29
C ILE A 321 6.05 2.22 -4.46
N VAL A 322 7.36 2.37 -4.67
CA VAL A 322 7.95 3.09 -5.80
C VAL A 322 8.82 2.12 -6.58
N PRO A 323 8.25 1.39 -7.58
CA PRO A 323 8.96 0.30 -8.24
C PRO A 323 10.24 0.75 -8.97
N GLN A 324 10.26 1.94 -9.54
CA GLN A 324 11.45 2.48 -10.23
C GLN A 324 12.66 2.66 -9.31
N LEU A 325 12.43 2.73 -8.00
CA LEU A 325 13.47 2.89 -6.99
C LEU A 325 13.66 1.62 -6.16
N ASP A 326 12.95 0.54 -6.46
CA ASP A 326 12.96 -0.67 -5.64
C ASP A 326 12.74 -0.33 -4.15
N LEU A 327 11.72 0.50 -3.88
CA LEU A 327 11.46 1.15 -2.61
C LEU A 327 10.07 0.78 -2.07
N VAL A 328 10.04 0.40 -0.79
CA VAL A 328 8.81 0.31 0.00
C VAL A 328 8.93 1.16 1.25
N VAL A 329 7.92 1.99 1.52
CA VAL A 329 7.83 2.79 2.74
C VAL A 329 6.56 2.45 3.49
N VAL A 330 6.70 2.15 4.77
CA VAL A 330 5.59 1.88 5.68
C VAL A 330 5.56 2.95 6.76
N SER A 331 4.37 3.46 7.03
CA SER A 331 4.10 4.35 8.16
C SER A 331 2.85 3.88 8.89
N VAL A 332 2.87 3.95 10.21
CA VAL A 332 1.69 3.84 11.07
C VAL A 332 1.62 5.06 11.98
N ALA A 333 0.43 5.63 12.13
CA ALA A 333 0.22 6.84 12.89
C ALA A 333 -1.15 6.84 13.61
N GLU A 334 -1.37 7.81 14.48
CA GLU A 334 -2.63 8.06 15.18
C GLU A 334 -3.07 9.51 14.96
N ASP A 335 -3.12 9.93 13.70
CA ASP A 335 -3.38 11.33 13.30
C ASP A 335 -4.83 11.51 12.83
N TYR A 336 -5.78 11.28 13.71
CA TYR A 336 -7.22 11.34 13.39
C TYR A 336 -7.74 12.72 12.97
N GLU A 337 -7.05 13.79 13.38
CA GLU A 337 -7.44 15.18 13.12
C GLU A 337 -6.26 16.03 12.59
N TYR A 338 -5.12 15.40 12.28
CA TYR A 338 -3.93 16.12 11.85
C TYR A 338 -4.04 16.56 10.39
N SER A 339 -3.70 17.82 10.14
CA SER A 339 -3.74 18.44 8.80
C SER A 339 -2.40 19.05 8.37
N GLY A 340 -1.32 18.74 9.08
CA GLY A 340 0.03 19.27 8.79
C GLY A 340 0.84 18.41 7.82
N PRO A 341 2.14 18.68 7.70
CA PRO A 341 3.05 17.88 6.86
C PRO A 341 3.09 16.42 7.33
N GLY A 342 2.76 15.49 6.45
CA GLY A 342 2.74 14.05 6.73
C GLY A 342 3.77 13.27 5.93
N ILE A 343 3.47 11.97 5.74
CA ILE A 343 4.34 11.02 5.01
C ILE A 343 4.72 11.52 3.60
N GLY A 344 3.81 12.21 2.90
CA GLY A 344 4.09 12.78 1.58
C GLY A 344 5.23 13.80 1.59
N THR A 345 5.31 14.61 2.64
CA THR A 345 6.43 15.55 2.83
C THR A 345 7.73 14.80 3.11
N ILE A 346 7.71 13.82 4.02
CA ILE A 346 8.89 12.98 4.31
C ILE A 346 9.41 12.34 3.02
N LEU A 347 8.53 11.74 2.22
CA LEU A 347 8.92 11.13 0.95
C LEU A 347 9.60 12.12 0.01
N ARG A 348 8.96 13.26 -0.26
CA ARG A 348 9.42 14.24 -1.23
C ARG A 348 10.70 14.95 -0.83
N THR A 349 10.85 15.26 0.46
CA THR A 349 11.94 16.14 0.94
C THR A 349 13.10 15.39 1.58
N ILE A 350 12.89 14.17 2.04
CA ILE A 350 13.89 13.40 2.77
C ILE A 350 14.20 12.08 2.06
N VAL A 351 13.18 11.20 1.88
CA VAL A 351 13.42 9.84 1.39
C VAL A 351 13.88 9.83 -0.07
N LEU A 352 13.06 10.36 -0.98
CA LEU A 352 13.39 10.34 -2.41
C LEU A 352 14.70 11.09 -2.73
N PRO A 353 14.98 12.29 -2.21
CA PRO A 353 16.27 12.94 -2.41
C PRO A 353 17.44 12.17 -1.79
N GLY A 354 17.23 11.50 -0.66
CA GLY A 354 18.26 10.74 0.05
C GLY A 354 18.66 9.44 -0.63
N LEU A 355 17.73 8.77 -1.32
CA LEU A 355 17.99 7.50 -2.02
C LEU A 355 18.70 7.68 -3.36
N SER A 356 18.66 8.85 -3.92
CA SER A 356 19.37 9.10 -5.14
C SER A 356 20.72 9.72 -4.78
N PRO A 357 21.82 9.03 -5.00
CA PRO A 357 23.11 9.69 -4.96
C PRO A 357 22.97 10.91 -5.86
N ALA A 358 23.36 12.06 -5.34
CA ALA A 358 23.43 13.28 -6.12
C ALA A 358 24.60 13.15 -7.12
N LEU A 359 24.48 12.24 -8.07
CA LEU A 359 25.34 12.23 -9.22
C LEU A 359 24.95 13.46 -10.03
N ASP A 360 25.57 14.55 -9.69
CA ASP A 360 25.41 15.83 -10.36
C ASP A 360 26.23 15.80 -11.65
N LYS A 361 25.72 16.42 -12.68
CA LYS A 361 26.48 16.65 -13.95
C LYS A 361 27.82 17.36 -13.73
N ARG A 362 28.04 17.97 -12.55
CA ARG A 362 29.34 18.50 -12.13
C ARG A 362 30.42 17.40 -12.01
N PHE A 363 30.06 16.13 -11.91
CA PHE A 363 31.00 15.01 -11.99
C PHE A 363 31.40 14.68 -13.46
N ASN A 364 30.64 15.16 -14.43
CA ASN A 364 31.00 14.96 -15.84
C ASN A 364 32.33 15.62 -16.14
N GLY A 365 33.21 14.88 -16.78
CA GLY A 365 34.49 15.41 -17.22
C GLY A 365 35.64 14.43 -17.07
N ALA A 366 36.81 14.88 -17.47
CA ALA A 366 38.05 14.10 -17.33
C ALA A 366 38.75 14.46 -16.01
N TRP A 367 38.99 13.41 -15.21
CA TRP A 367 39.69 13.51 -13.95
C TRP A 367 41.04 12.84 -14.03
N TYR A 368 42.06 13.49 -13.57
CA TYR A 368 43.43 12.94 -13.54
C TYR A 368 44.15 13.31 -12.24
N ASN A 369 45.05 12.45 -11.83
CA ASN A 369 45.93 12.76 -10.72
C ASN A 369 47.26 13.34 -11.29
N PRO A 370 47.61 14.60 -11.01
CA PRO A 370 48.83 15.21 -11.53
C PRO A 370 50.11 14.48 -11.12
N GLN A 371 50.06 13.66 -10.06
CA GLN A 371 51.19 12.89 -9.57
C GLN A 371 51.36 11.53 -10.26
N THR A 372 50.41 11.11 -11.06
CA THR A 372 50.46 9.86 -11.84
C THR A 372 50.35 10.20 -13.33
N SER A 373 51.52 10.39 -13.97
CA SER A 373 51.57 10.67 -15.39
C SER A 373 50.98 9.51 -16.21
N GLY A 374 50.12 9.82 -17.20
CA GLY A 374 49.62 8.86 -18.16
C GLY A 374 48.36 8.09 -17.76
N GLN A 375 47.67 8.47 -16.67
CA GLN A 375 46.41 7.85 -16.26
C GLN A 375 45.32 8.87 -16.04
N GLY A 376 44.12 8.56 -16.45
CA GLY A 376 42.93 9.40 -16.24
C GLY A 376 41.64 8.60 -16.18
N LEU A 377 40.60 9.27 -15.71
CA LEU A 377 39.23 8.76 -15.61
C LEU A 377 38.29 9.78 -16.23
N THR A 378 37.51 9.38 -17.20
CA THR A 378 36.39 10.20 -17.69
C THR A 378 35.12 9.69 -17.03
N LEU A 379 34.36 10.60 -16.42
CA LEU A 379 33.09 10.32 -15.80
C LEU A 379 31.97 10.97 -16.58
N GLU A 380 30.87 10.24 -16.76
CA GLU A 380 29.63 10.72 -17.35
C GLU A 380 28.46 10.30 -16.49
N VAL A 381 27.66 11.26 -16.07
CA VAL A 381 26.42 11.06 -15.30
C VAL A 381 25.25 11.07 -16.28
N SER A 382 24.36 10.08 -16.20
CA SER A 382 23.13 10.03 -16.99
C SER A 382 22.25 11.27 -16.72
N GLU A 383 21.33 11.58 -17.65
CA GLU A 383 20.47 12.77 -17.53
C GLU A 383 19.60 12.76 -16.24
N ASP A 384 19.17 11.57 -15.81
CA ASP A 384 18.38 11.34 -14.60
C ASP A 384 19.22 11.26 -13.31
N GLY A 385 20.55 11.36 -13.39
CA GLY A 385 21.45 11.23 -12.26
C GLY A 385 21.56 9.82 -11.67
N SER A 386 20.96 8.83 -12.32
CA SER A 386 20.86 7.44 -11.79
C SER A 386 22.08 6.59 -12.09
N ARG A 387 22.90 6.99 -13.09
CA ARG A 387 24.04 6.20 -13.54
C ARG A 387 25.29 7.06 -13.67
N LEU A 388 26.41 6.48 -13.25
CA LEU A 388 27.75 7.00 -13.50
C LEU A 388 28.47 6.01 -14.41
N ILE A 389 28.89 6.49 -15.58
CA ILE A 389 29.72 5.72 -16.51
C ILE A 389 31.14 6.26 -16.37
N GLY A 390 32.09 5.37 -16.09
CA GLY A 390 33.50 5.73 -15.97
C GLY A 390 34.33 5.03 -17.01
N PHE A 391 35.18 5.76 -17.73
CA PHE A 391 36.16 5.23 -18.66
C PHE A 391 37.56 5.49 -18.06
N TRP A 392 38.27 4.45 -17.72
CA TRP A 392 39.66 4.55 -17.32
C TRP A 392 40.57 4.45 -18.55
N TYR A 393 41.50 5.35 -18.65
CA TYR A 393 42.52 5.31 -19.71
C TYR A 393 43.92 5.42 -19.13
N THR A 394 44.84 4.70 -19.74
CA THR A 394 46.28 4.76 -19.45
C THR A 394 47.00 5.02 -20.75
N TYR A 395 48.06 5.81 -20.69
CA TYR A 395 49.01 6.03 -21.81
C TYR A 395 50.31 5.32 -21.42
N ASP A 396 50.87 4.55 -22.36
CA ASP A 396 52.17 3.92 -22.21
C ASP A 396 53.29 4.98 -22.41
#